data_cc3410237f7c816a78b67e424d614113
#
_entry.id   cc3410237f7c816a78b67e424d614113
#
_cell.length_a   1.000
_cell.length_b   1.000
_cell.length_c   1.000
_cell.angle_alpha   90.00
_cell.angle_beta   90.00
_cell.angle_gamma   90.00
#
_symmetry.space_group_name_H-M   'P 1'
#
loop_
_entity.id
_entity.type
_entity.pdbx_description
1 polymer ?
#
loop_
_entity_poly.entity_id
_entity_poly.type
_entity_poly.pdbx_seq_one_letter_code
_entity_poly.pdbx_strand_id
1 'polypeptide(L)'
;MVRLGQDRKRRELAYQKQLEKEVERATAADQAKTHFLRSMSHDIRTPINIIMGMLEIIGRNPEDVTLVQSCREKAQTAARYLLALVNDVLTLNRPKREALGKTPYCLTSELHEMLGISHAQAESAGVALMVMDLTLEHERFTGDPLYLRQICQNIIGNAIKYNHPGGWVRCSFRESRYADGVCRLEFICEDNGAGMSETFQRHMFEAFAQENSDRGSLSGGVGLGLAVVKKLVDERGGTIQVDSARGQGTRFRVVLPMMPSEAEPEAALP
;
A
#
# COMPACT_ATOMS: atom_id res chain seq x y z
N MET A 1 -46.92 -23.68 -31.42
CA MET A 1 -47.09 -23.05 -30.08
C MET A 1 -46.13 -23.57 -28.98
N VAL A 2 -45.71 -24.83 -28.97
CA VAL A 2 -44.83 -25.42 -27.93
C VAL A 2 -43.42 -24.80 -27.89
N ARG A 3 -42.78 -24.49 -29.04
CA ARG A 3 -41.42 -23.87 -29.09
C ARG A 3 -41.37 -22.46 -28.50
N LEU A 4 -42.38 -21.61 -28.73
CA LEU A 4 -42.44 -20.25 -28.19
C LEU A 4 -42.55 -20.23 -26.64
N GLY A 5 -43.23 -21.21 -26.04
CA GLY A 5 -43.32 -21.35 -24.60
C GLY A 5 -41.99 -21.81 -23.95
N GLN A 6 -41.23 -22.65 -24.64
CA GLN A 6 -39.92 -23.09 -24.15
C GLN A 6 -38.87 -22.01 -24.19
N ASP A 7 -38.86 -21.18 -25.24
CA ASP A 7 -37.93 -20.04 -25.35
C ASP A 7 -38.22 -18.95 -24.33
N ARG A 8 -39.49 -18.70 -24.02
CA ARG A 8 -39.87 -17.75 -22.98
C ARG A 8 -39.43 -18.24 -21.59
N LYS A 9 -39.63 -19.51 -21.28
CA LYS A 9 -39.22 -20.13 -20.01
C LYS A 9 -37.69 -20.15 -19.85
N ARG A 10 -36.93 -20.37 -20.92
CA ARG A 10 -35.46 -20.29 -20.92
C ARG A 10 -34.95 -18.88 -20.67
N ARG A 11 -35.56 -17.85 -21.27
CA ARG A 11 -35.19 -16.45 -21.02
C ARG A 11 -35.51 -16.01 -19.59
N GLU A 12 -36.64 -16.44 -19.07
CA GLU A 12 -37.06 -16.16 -17.70
C GLU A 12 -36.10 -16.80 -16.68
N LEU A 13 -35.68 -18.04 -16.90
CA LEU A 13 -34.72 -18.73 -16.04
C LEU A 13 -33.31 -18.11 -16.12
N ALA A 14 -32.90 -17.67 -17.31
CA ALA A 14 -31.63 -16.97 -17.50
C ALA A 14 -31.64 -15.60 -16.78
N TYR A 15 -32.73 -14.86 -16.87
CA TYR A 15 -32.92 -13.59 -16.19
C TYR A 15 -32.94 -13.75 -14.67
N GLN A 16 -33.63 -14.77 -14.13
CA GLN A 16 -33.62 -15.08 -12.70
C GLN A 16 -32.20 -15.40 -12.19
N LYS A 17 -31.45 -16.25 -12.91
CA LYS A 17 -30.06 -16.57 -12.55
C LYS A 17 -29.13 -15.35 -12.59
N GLN A 18 -29.38 -14.43 -13.51
CA GLN A 18 -28.59 -13.19 -13.59
C GLN A 18 -28.92 -12.27 -12.41
N LEU A 19 -30.21 -12.14 -12.09
CA LEU A 19 -30.68 -11.34 -10.95
C LEU A 19 -30.15 -11.91 -9.61
N GLU A 20 -30.19 -13.24 -9.43
CA GLU A 20 -29.60 -13.91 -8.26
C GLU A 20 -28.14 -13.57 -8.10
N LYS A 21 -27.34 -13.66 -9.19
CA LYS A 21 -25.93 -13.30 -9.17
C LYS A 21 -25.68 -11.81 -8.84
N GLU A 22 -26.54 -10.93 -9.32
CA GLU A 22 -26.43 -9.49 -9.01
C GLU A 22 -26.79 -9.21 -7.55
N VAL A 23 -27.81 -9.87 -7.02
CA VAL A 23 -28.18 -9.79 -5.60
C VAL A 23 -27.06 -10.34 -4.71
N GLU A 24 -26.50 -11.51 -5.05
CA GLU A 24 -25.35 -12.08 -4.30
C GLU A 24 -24.15 -11.13 -4.31
N ARG A 25 -23.82 -10.52 -5.46
CA ARG A 25 -22.74 -9.54 -5.57
C ARG A 25 -23.01 -8.28 -4.76
N ALA A 26 -24.23 -7.76 -4.81
CA ALA A 26 -24.63 -6.59 -4.04
C ALA A 26 -24.59 -6.87 -2.53
N THR A 27 -25.07 -8.02 -2.11
CA THR A 27 -25.04 -8.44 -0.69
C THR A 27 -23.61 -8.65 -0.19
N ALA A 28 -22.75 -9.29 -0.99
CA ALA A 28 -21.34 -9.45 -0.65
C ALA A 28 -20.61 -8.10 -0.54
N ALA A 29 -20.90 -7.16 -1.46
CA ALA A 29 -20.34 -5.81 -1.42
C ALA A 29 -20.81 -5.03 -0.17
N ASP A 30 -22.08 -5.15 0.22
CA ASP A 30 -22.63 -4.46 1.41
C ASP A 30 -22.04 -5.06 2.71
N GLN A 31 -21.90 -6.38 2.77
CA GLN A 31 -21.23 -7.06 3.88
C GLN A 31 -19.76 -6.64 4.01
N ALA A 32 -19.04 -6.59 2.88
CA ALA A 32 -17.64 -6.11 2.84
C ALA A 32 -17.55 -4.66 3.32
N LYS A 33 -18.47 -3.77 2.89
CA LYS A 33 -18.54 -2.38 3.33
C LYS A 33 -18.82 -2.25 4.83
N THR A 34 -19.73 -3.06 5.35
CA THR A 34 -20.07 -3.07 6.79
C THR A 34 -18.89 -3.56 7.62
N HIS A 35 -18.22 -4.62 7.17
CA HIS A 35 -16.99 -5.12 7.81
C HIS A 35 -15.88 -4.06 7.76
N PHE A 36 -15.71 -3.39 6.63
CA PHE A 36 -14.79 -2.28 6.45
C PHE A 36 -15.00 -1.18 7.50
N LEU A 37 -16.25 -0.67 7.64
CA LEU A 37 -16.58 0.40 8.58
C LEU A 37 -16.36 -0.03 10.05
N ARG A 38 -16.65 -1.28 10.39
CA ARG A 38 -16.43 -1.82 11.74
C ARG A 38 -14.95 -1.93 12.07
N SER A 39 -14.14 -2.51 11.17
CA SER A 39 -12.69 -2.60 11.34
C SER A 39 -12.05 -1.22 11.44
N MET A 40 -12.44 -0.29 10.58
CA MET A 40 -11.97 1.10 10.61
C MET A 40 -12.24 1.79 11.94
N SER A 41 -13.49 1.63 12.47
CA SER A 41 -13.84 2.24 13.75
C SER A 41 -13.02 1.72 14.91
N HIS A 42 -12.69 0.43 14.90
CA HIS A 42 -11.82 -0.18 15.89
C HIS A 42 -10.37 0.35 15.77
N ASP A 43 -9.83 0.36 14.55
CA ASP A 43 -8.44 0.68 14.27
C ASP A 43 -8.13 2.19 14.40
N ILE A 44 -9.14 3.04 14.27
CA ILE A 44 -9.08 4.47 14.62
C ILE A 44 -9.13 4.66 16.15
N ARG A 45 -9.98 3.91 16.85
CA ARG A 45 -10.15 4.06 18.31
C ARG A 45 -8.89 3.69 19.07
N THR A 46 -8.18 2.65 18.66
CA THR A 46 -6.99 2.15 19.35
C THR A 46 -5.89 3.23 19.48
N PRO A 47 -5.38 3.84 18.40
CA PRO A 47 -4.37 4.89 18.52
C PRO A 47 -4.88 6.14 19.26
N ILE A 48 -6.15 6.50 19.09
CA ILE A 48 -6.74 7.63 19.85
C ILE A 48 -6.68 7.34 21.36
N ASN A 49 -7.08 6.15 21.79
CA ASN A 49 -7.03 5.77 23.20
C ASN A 49 -5.58 5.77 23.76
N ILE A 50 -4.61 5.35 22.94
CA ILE A 50 -3.19 5.41 23.33
C ILE A 50 -2.74 6.86 23.49
N ILE A 51 -3.06 7.76 22.53
CA ILE A 51 -2.72 9.18 22.63
C ILE A 51 -3.34 9.77 23.92
N MET A 52 -4.62 9.54 24.14
CA MET A 52 -5.33 10.05 25.33
C MET A 52 -4.71 9.51 26.63
N GLY A 53 -4.42 8.22 26.71
CA GLY A 53 -3.79 7.60 27.86
C GLY A 53 -2.37 8.15 28.15
N MET A 54 -1.57 8.37 27.08
CA MET A 54 -0.23 8.97 27.25
C MET A 54 -0.31 10.41 27.73
N LEU A 55 -1.24 11.21 27.22
CA LEU A 55 -1.46 12.58 27.68
C LEU A 55 -1.93 12.64 29.14
N GLU A 56 -2.77 11.70 29.57
CA GLU A 56 -3.23 11.61 30.95
C GLU A 56 -2.07 11.24 31.91
N ILE A 57 -1.19 10.30 31.50
CA ILE A 57 0.00 9.93 32.28
C ILE A 57 0.95 11.14 32.43
N ILE A 58 1.19 11.88 31.35
CA ILE A 58 2.00 13.10 31.35
C ILE A 58 1.41 14.12 32.34
N GLY A 59 0.09 14.35 32.29
CA GLY A 59 -0.59 15.30 33.17
C GLY A 59 -0.52 14.92 34.66
N ARG A 60 -0.45 13.63 34.99
CA ARG A 60 -0.32 13.15 36.38
C ARG A 60 1.11 13.13 36.91
N ASN A 61 2.12 13.10 36.02
CA ASN A 61 3.53 12.96 36.37
C ASN A 61 4.42 13.99 35.66
N PRO A 62 4.14 15.29 35.74
CA PRO A 62 4.84 16.31 34.95
C PRO A 62 6.33 16.44 35.32
N GLU A 63 6.73 16.05 36.53
CA GLU A 63 8.10 16.14 37.03
C GLU A 63 9.00 14.96 36.59
N ASP A 64 8.40 13.83 36.14
CA ASP A 64 9.15 12.67 35.66
C ASP A 64 9.49 12.84 34.16
N VAL A 65 10.63 13.49 33.91
CA VAL A 65 11.10 13.80 32.55
C VAL A 65 11.25 12.56 31.69
N THR A 66 11.71 11.45 32.25
CA THR A 66 11.92 10.20 31.51
C THR A 66 10.58 9.57 31.09
N LEU A 67 9.62 9.52 32.01
CA LEU A 67 8.27 9.02 31.73
C LEU A 67 7.56 9.92 30.72
N VAL A 68 7.63 11.25 30.90
CA VAL A 68 7.07 12.24 29.97
C VAL A 68 7.62 12.07 28.55
N GLN A 69 8.94 11.91 28.40
CA GLN A 69 9.56 11.68 27.11
C GLN A 69 9.10 10.37 26.46
N SER A 70 9.07 9.27 27.21
CA SER A 70 8.57 7.98 26.73
C SER A 70 7.10 8.04 26.28
N CYS A 71 6.24 8.70 27.07
CA CYS A 71 4.84 8.89 26.73
C CYS A 71 4.66 9.75 25.48
N ARG A 72 5.46 10.80 25.32
CA ARG A 72 5.46 11.66 24.12
C ARG A 72 5.80 10.86 22.86
N GLU A 73 6.84 10.03 22.88
CA GLU A 73 7.25 9.20 21.75
C GLU A 73 6.17 8.18 21.36
N LYS A 74 5.52 7.55 22.36
CA LYS A 74 4.40 6.64 22.13
C LYS A 74 3.19 7.36 21.52
N ALA A 75 2.84 8.53 22.04
CA ALA A 75 1.74 9.35 21.49
C ALA A 75 2.02 9.79 20.06
N GLN A 76 3.25 10.23 19.75
CA GLN A 76 3.66 10.59 18.39
C GLN A 76 3.61 9.39 17.43
N THR A 77 4.01 8.21 17.89
CA THR A 77 3.94 6.97 17.09
C THR A 77 2.50 6.60 16.77
N ALA A 78 1.59 6.68 17.78
CA ALA A 78 0.17 6.44 17.58
C ALA A 78 -0.48 7.47 16.65
N ALA A 79 -0.09 8.75 16.73
CA ALA A 79 -0.57 9.80 15.83
C ALA A 79 -0.13 9.58 14.38
N ARG A 80 1.13 9.21 14.15
CA ARG A 80 1.64 8.86 12.79
C ARG A 80 0.91 7.66 12.22
N TYR A 81 0.65 6.64 13.04
CA TYR A 81 -0.12 5.47 12.62
C TYR A 81 -1.54 5.84 12.18
N LEU A 82 -2.24 6.68 12.97
CA LEU A 82 -3.59 7.17 12.64
C LEU A 82 -3.61 7.96 11.34
N LEU A 83 -2.62 8.83 11.12
CA LEU A 83 -2.50 9.61 9.90
C LEU A 83 -2.29 8.72 8.66
N ALA A 84 -1.42 7.70 8.76
CA ALA A 84 -1.20 6.74 7.69
C ALA A 84 -2.49 5.97 7.35
N LEU A 85 -3.23 5.52 8.36
CA LEU A 85 -4.51 4.84 8.20
C LEU A 85 -5.55 5.72 7.48
N VAL A 86 -5.68 6.98 7.88
CA VAL A 86 -6.61 7.93 7.22
C VAL A 86 -6.21 8.13 5.76
N ASN A 87 -4.94 8.28 5.46
CA ASN A 87 -4.44 8.45 4.09
C ASN A 87 -4.70 7.20 3.22
N ASP A 88 -4.52 6.00 3.77
CA ASP A 88 -4.82 4.76 3.08
C ASP A 88 -6.31 4.64 2.74
N VAL A 89 -7.18 4.98 3.69
CA VAL A 89 -8.63 5.01 3.48
C VAL A 89 -9.04 6.03 2.42
N LEU A 90 -8.49 7.22 2.48
CA LEU A 90 -8.76 8.25 1.47
C LEU A 90 -8.29 7.78 0.09
N THR A 91 -7.16 7.10 0.01
CA THR A 91 -6.65 6.52 -1.24
C THR A 91 -7.56 5.42 -1.77
N LEU A 92 -8.04 4.52 -0.91
CA LEU A 92 -8.96 3.46 -1.32
C LEU A 92 -10.32 4.00 -1.80
N ASN A 93 -10.79 5.11 -1.24
CA ASN A 93 -12.08 5.71 -1.58
C ASN A 93 -12.01 6.78 -2.69
N ARG A 94 -10.82 7.17 -3.15
CA ARG A 94 -10.70 8.11 -4.28
C ARG A 94 -11.31 7.50 -5.53
N PRO A 95 -12.20 8.24 -6.24
CA PRO A 95 -12.66 7.82 -7.56
C PRO A 95 -11.46 7.76 -8.53
N LYS A 96 -11.55 6.87 -9.51
CA LYS A 96 -10.53 6.76 -10.58
C LYS A 96 -10.26 8.17 -11.13
N ARG A 97 -9.08 8.71 -10.88
CA ARG A 97 -8.69 10.00 -11.45
C ARG A 97 -8.39 9.79 -12.92
N GLU A 98 -9.23 10.35 -13.78
CA GLU A 98 -9.03 10.37 -15.24
C GLU A 98 -7.82 11.20 -15.69
N ALA A 99 -7.24 11.99 -14.81
CA ALA A 99 -6.07 12.79 -15.12
C ALA A 99 -4.84 12.26 -14.36
N LEU A 100 -3.94 11.63 -15.11
CA LEU A 100 -2.52 11.70 -14.81
C LEU A 100 -2.19 13.17 -14.55
N GLY A 101 -1.75 13.52 -13.34
CA GLY A 101 -1.24 14.86 -13.10
C GLY A 101 -0.30 15.21 -14.24
N LYS A 102 -0.47 16.38 -14.85
CA LYS A 102 0.36 16.83 -15.97
C LYS A 102 1.61 17.58 -15.48
N THR A 103 1.96 17.40 -14.22
CA THR A 103 3.09 18.11 -13.60
C THR A 103 4.37 17.30 -13.82
N PRO A 104 5.40 17.90 -14.43
CA PRO A 104 6.71 17.30 -14.53
C PRO A 104 7.33 17.15 -13.14
N TYR A 105 7.97 16.00 -12.87
CA TYR A 105 8.72 15.78 -11.63
C TYR A 105 10.02 15.02 -11.91
N CYS A 106 11.01 15.19 -11.03
CA CYS A 106 12.27 14.48 -11.11
C CYS A 106 12.15 13.15 -10.35
N LEU A 107 12.20 12.02 -11.07
CA LEU A 107 12.07 10.68 -10.50
C LEU A 107 13.22 10.37 -9.53
N THR A 108 14.43 10.75 -9.90
CA THR A 108 15.63 10.50 -9.07
C THR A 108 15.52 11.19 -7.70
N SER A 109 15.05 12.44 -7.67
CA SER A 109 14.82 13.18 -6.42
C SER A 109 13.75 12.52 -5.56
N GLU A 110 12.63 12.10 -6.16
CA GLU A 110 11.55 11.40 -5.46
C GLU A 110 12.01 10.07 -4.84
N LEU A 111 12.79 9.29 -5.61
CA LEU A 111 13.36 8.04 -5.10
C LEU A 111 14.35 8.29 -3.97
N HIS A 112 15.19 9.33 -4.09
CA HIS A 112 16.17 9.66 -3.06
C HIS A 112 15.50 10.04 -1.73
N GLU A 113 14.50 10.93 -1.75
CA GLU A 113 13.74 11.30 -0.54
C GLU A 113 13.05 10.10 0.10
N MET A 114 12.36 9.30 -0.71
CA MET A 114 11.63 8.12 -0.25
C MET A 114 12.56 7.07 0.37
N LEU A 115 13.69 6.79 -0.28
CA LEU A 115 14.68 5.83 0.21
C LEU A 115 15.36 6.33 1.48
N GLY A 116 15.61 7.64 1.61
CA GLY A 116 16.16 8.24 2.83
C GLY A 116 15.26 7.98 4.05
N ILE A 117 13.95 8.16 3.90
CA ILE A 117 12.98 7.85 4.96
C ILE A 117 12.99 6.34 5.30
N SER A 118 13.02 5.49 4.26
CA SER A 118 13.02 4.04 4.43
C SER A 118 14.31 3.53 5.08
N HIS A 119 15.46 4.16 4.81
CA HIS A 119 16.75 3.85 5.44
C HIS A 119 16.71 4.10 6.95
N ALA A 120 16.18 5.24 7.39
CA ALA A 120 16.04 5.54 8.81
C ALA A 120 15.14 4.51 9.54
N GLN A 121 14.06 4.06 8.88
CA GLN A 121 13.19 3.01 9.40
C GLN A 121 13.91 1.65 9.49
N ALA A 122 14.66 1.27 8.45
CA ALA A 122 15.41 0.02 8.39
C ALA A 122 16.51 -0.02 9.47
N GLU A 123 17.25 1.07 9.64
CA GLU A 123 18.27 1.22 10.69
C GLU A 123 17.68 1.03 12.09
N SER A 124 16.53 1.69 12.35
CA SER A 124 15.80 1.54 13.62
C SER A 124 15.31 0.11 13.89
N ALA A 125 15.04 -0.66 12.83
CA ALA A 125 14.62 -2.07 12.91
C ALA A 125 15.80 -3.06 12.89
N GLY A 126 17.03 -2.58 12.73
CA GLY A 126 18.23 -3.42 12.58
C GLY A 126 18.25 -4.23 11.27
N VAL A 127 17.64 -3.70 10.21
CA VAL A 127 17.53 -4.31 8.87
C VAL A 127 18.40 -3.54 7.88
N ALA A 128 19.17 -4.25 7.04
CA ALA A 128 19.97 -3.62 5.99
C ALA A 128 19.10 -3.30 4.77
N LEU A 129 18.93 -2.03 4.41
CA LEU A 129 18.27 -1.62 3.16
C LEU A 129 19.33 -1.29 2.10
N MET A 130 19.22 -1.91 0.93
CA MET A 130 20.20 -1.78 -0.17
C MET A 130 19.49 -1.45 -1.48
N VAL A 131 20.01 -0.49 -2.23
CA VAL A 131 19.61 -0.25 -3.62
C VAL A 131 20.61 -0.98 -4.52
N MET A 132 20.13 -2.02 -5.23
CA MET A 132 20.96 -2.91 -6.04
C MET A 132 21.13 -2.40 -7.46
N ASP A 133 20.11 -1.74 -7.99
CA ASP A 133 20.10 -1.22 -9.36
C ASP A 133 19.22 0.04 -9.42
N LEU A 134 19.73 1.07 -10.07
CA LEU A 134 19.02 2.31 -10.38
C LEU A 134 19.35 2.70 -11.81
N THR A 135 18.72 2.02 -12.78
CA THR A 135 18.94 2.24 -14.21
C THR A 135 17.75 3.00 -14.79
N LEU A 136 17.93 4.29 -14.98
CA LEU A 136 16.93 5.20 -15.56
C LEU A 136 17.51 5.84 -16.83
N GLU A 137 16.75 5.81 -17.94
CA GLU A 137 17.08 6.51 -19.18
C GLU A 137 16.63 7.98 -19.13
N HIS A 138 15.57 8.27 -18.37
CA HIS A 138 15.01 9.60 -18.20
C HIS A 138 15.02 10.02 -16.73
N GLU A 139 15.38 11.26 -16.46
CA GLU A 139 15.31 11.81 -15.10
C GLU A 139 13.93 12.35 -14.73
N ARG A 140 13.19 12.82 -15.74
CA ARG A 140 11.93 13.53 -15.54
C ARG A 140 10.76 12.80 -16.16
N PHE A 141 9.66 12.77 -15.41
CA PHE A 141 8.41 12.15 -15.83
C PHE A 141 7.25 13.09 -15.58
N THR A 142 6.19 12.91 -16.36
CA THR A 142 4.92 13.65 -16.17
C THR A 142 3.94 12.77 -15.40
N GLY A 143 3.38 13.29 -14.31
CA GLY A 143 2.44 12.55 -13.51
C GLY A 143 2.30 13.04 -12.09
N ASP A 144 1.75 12.20 -11.22
CA ASP A 144 1.65 12.44 -9.79
C ASP A 144 2.67 11.51 -9.06
N PRO A 145 3.78 12.05 -8.53
CA PRO A 145 4.83 11.27 -7.89
C PRO A 145 4.33 10.55 -6.62
N LEU A 146 3.25 11.04 -6.00
CA LEU A 146 2.69 10.46 -4.77
C LEU A 146 2.24 9.00 -4.97
N TYR A 147 1.81 8.61 -6.18
CA TYR A 147 1.44 7.21 -6.47
C TYR A 147 2.63 6.27 -6.34
N LEU A 148 3.74 6.61 -7.00
CA LEU A 148 4.96 5.80 -6.93
C LEU A 148 5.49 5.76 -5.49
N ARG A 149 5.56 6.91 -4.83
CA ARG A 149 5.98 7.02 -3.43
C ARG A 149 5.15 6.11 -2.54
N GLN A 150 3.82 6.12 -2.65
CA GLN A 150 2.93 5.32 -1.83
C GLN A 150 3.05 3.81 -2.11
N ILE A 151 3.21 3.41 -3.39
CA ILE A 151 3.47 2.01 -3.76
C ILE A 151 4.76 1.52 -3.11
N CYS A 152 5.86 2.24 -3.32
CA CYS A 152 7.17 1.85 -2.81
C CYS A 152 7.22 1.85 -1.28
N GLN A 153 6.70 2.88 -0.62
CA GLN A 153 6.69 2.97 0.84
C GLN A 153 5.89 1.83 1.48
N ASN A 154 4.75 1.44 0.91
CA ASN A 154 3.97 0.33 1.42
C ASN A 154 4.71 -1.01 1.26
N ILE A 155 5.37 -1.25 0.14
CA ILE A 155 6.10 -2.49 -0.11
C ILE A 155 7.38 -2.53 0.73
N ILE A 156 8.23 -1.49 0.69
CA ILE A 156 9.48 -1.42 1.47
C ILE A 156 9.19 -1.43 2.96
N GLY A 157 8.17 -0.68 3.40
CA GLY A 157 7.73 -0.66 4.79
C GLY A 157 7.31 -2.04 5.29
N ASN A 158 6.60 -2.82 4.48
CA ASN A 158 6.26 -4.20 4.81
C ASN A 158 7.51 -5.09 4.87
N ALA A 159 8.43 -4.97 3.90
CA ALA A 159 9.68 -5.71 3.86
C ALA A 159 10.57 -5.47 5.09
N ILE A 160 10.60 -4.23 5.61
CA ILE A 160 11.29 -3.88 6.84
C ILE A 160 10.56 -4.43 8.06
N LYS A 161 9.24 -4.19 8.14
CA LYS A 161 8.40 -4.52 9.29
C LYS A 161 8.31 -6.02 9.57
N TYR A 162 8.20 -6.84 8.53
CA TYR A 162 8.09 -8.30 8.65
C TYR A 162 9.43 -9.02 8.52
N ASN A 163 10.52 -8.26 8.67
CA ASN A 163 11.87 -8.78 8.73
C ASN A 163 12.33 -9.03 10.17
N HIS A 164 13.53 -9.53 10.34
CA HIS A 164 14.20 -9.76 11.62
C HIS A 164 15.45 -8.89 11.75
N PRO A 165 15.91 -8.56 12.96
CA PRO A 165 17.20 -7.89 13.15
C PRO A 165 18.34 -8.68 12.50
N GLY A 166 19.21 -7.99 11.75
CA GLY A 166 20.26 -8.60 10.93
C GLY A 166 19.78 -9.08 9.55
N GLY A 167 18.48 -8.94 9.24
CA GLY A 167 17.96 -9.22 7.90
C GLY A 167 18.26 -8.12 6.89
N TRP A 168 17.79 -8.30 5.65
CA TRP A 168 18.03 -7.37 4.56
C TRP A 168 16.79 -7.14 3.69
N VAL A 169 16.75 -5.96 3.05
CA VAL A 169 15.81 -5.56 2.01
C VAL A 169 16.61 -5.02 0.83
N ARG A 170 16.34 -5.50 -0.38
CA ARG A 170 16.97 -5.10 -1.62
C ARG A 170 15.96 -4.46 -2.54
N CYS A 171 16.25 -3.26 -3.04
CA CYS A 171 15.43 -2.55 -3.97
C CYS A 171 16.16 -2.36 -5.31
N SER A 172 15.44 -2.45 -6.41
CA SER A 172 15.92 -2.14 -7.74
C SER A 172 14.87 -1.35 -8.50
N PHE A 173 15.33 -0.34 -9.24
CA PHE A 173 14.48 0.48 -10.10
C PHE A 173 15.10 0.49 -11.49
N ARG A 174 14.37 -0.02 -12.47
CA ARG A 174 14.83 -0.10 -13.85
C ARG A 174 13.79 0.46 -14.80
N GLU A 175 14.20 1.42 -15.60
CA GLU A 175 13.41 1.88 -16.72
C GLU A 175 13.66 0.95 -17.92
N SER A 176 12.62 0.66 -18.68
CA SER A 176 12.70 -0.12 -19.91
C SER A 176 11.63 0.31 -20.90
N ARG A 177 11.95 0.21 -22.19
CA ARG A 177 10.98 0.34 -23.28
C ARG A 177 10.55 -1.04 -23.73
N TYR A 178 9.26 -1.26 -23.75
CA TYR A 178 8.70 -2.51 -24.24
C TYR A 178 8.42 -2.45 -25.75
N ALA A 179 8.10 -3.61 -26.35
CA ALA A 179 7.86 -3.74 -27.80
C ALA A 179 6.71 -2.84 -28.30
N ASP A 180 5.80 -2.40 -27.42
CA ASP A 180 4.73 -1.44 -27.70
C ASP A 180 5.20 0.03 -27.70
N GLY A 181 6.50 0.28 -27.46
CA GLY A 181 7.09 1.62 -27.36
C GLY A 181 6.79 2.37 -26.05
N VAL A 182 6.04 1.78 -25.14
CA VAL A 182 5.68 2.41 -23.87
C VAL A 182 6.85 2.30 -22.90
N CYS A 183 7.26 3.44 -22.31
CA CYS A 183 8.22 3.49 -21.22
C CYS A 183 7.57 2.90 -19.96
N ARG A 184 8.27 2.02 -19.27
CA ARG A 184 7.83 1.41 -18.00
C ARG A 184 8.94 1.44 -16.96
N LEU A 185 8.54 1.75 -15.74
CA LEU A 185 9.39 1.62 -14.57
C LEU A 185 9.11 0.27 -13.89
N GLU A 186 10.12 -0.56 -13.78
CA GLU A 186 10.11 -1.77 -12.99
C GLU A 186 10.70 -1.48 -11.61
N PHE A 187 9.93 -1.74 -10.57
CA PHE A 187 10.36 -1.70 -9.18
C PHE A 187 10.35 -3.13 -8.63
N ILE A 188 11.49 -3.58 -8.12
CA ILE A 188 11.64 -4.85 -7.43
C ILE A 188 12.04 -4.56 -5.99
N CYS A 189 11.33 -5.18 -5.05
CA CYS A 189 11.68 -5.19 -3.63
C CYS A 189 11.74 -6.64 -3.17
N GLU A 190 12.87 -7.04 -2.63
CA GLU A 190 13.14 -8.40 -2.16
C GLU A 190 13.64 -8.34 -0.72
N ASP A 191 13.14 -9.22 0.15
CA ASP A 191 13.53 -9.33 1.54
C ASP A 191 13.77 -10.79 1.94
N ASN A 192 14.50 -11.00 3.03
CA ASN A 192 14.70 -12.31 3.65
C ASN A 192 13.92 -12.46 4.97
N GLY A 193 12.79 -11.80 5.09
CA GLY A 193 11.94 -11.82 6.27
C GLY A 193 11.08 -13.07 6.43
N ALA A 194 9.97 -12.93 7.13
CA ALA A 194 9.09 -14.03 7.49
C ALA A 194 8.41 -14.72 6.29
N GLY A 195 8.30 -14.04 5.15
CA GLY A 195 7.55 -14.52 3.99
C GLY A 195 6.06 -14.69 4.28
N MET A 196 5.32 -15.24 3.33
CA MET A 196 3.85 -15.41 3.38
C MET A 196 3.43 -16.82 3.05
N SER A 197 2.38 -17.34 3.72
CA SER A 197 1.76 -18.60 3.37
C SER A 197 0.99 -18.50 2.04
N GLU A 198 0.86 -19.63 1.32
CA GLU A 198 0.04 -19.69 0.10
C GLU A 198 -1.41 -19.27 0.35
N THR A 199 -1.94 -19.61 1.52
CA THR A 199 -3.31 -19.23 1.90
C THR A 199 -3.46 -17.74 1.98
N PHE A 200 -2.50 -17.02 2.62
CA PHE A 200 -2.52 -15.57 2.73
C PHE A 200 -2.31 -14.89 1.38
N GLN A 201 -1.40 -15.38 0.55
CA GLN A 201 -1.12 -14.83 -0.79
C GLN A 201 -2.37 -14.75 -1.68
N ARG A 202 -3.35 -15.65 -1.51
CA ARG A 202 -4.60 -15.65 -2.31
C ARG A 202 -5.48 -14.44 -2.04
N HIS A 203 -5.37 -13.83 -0.86
CA HIS A 203 -6.20 -12.70 -0.44
C HIS A 203 -5.42 -11.51 0.12
N MET A 204 -4.08 -11.51 0.02
CA MET A 204 -3.20 -10.46 0.57
C MET A 204 -3.48 -9.05 0.05
N PHE A 205 -4.15 -8.92 -1.09
CA PHE A 205 -4.56 -7.63 -1.66
C PHE A 205 -5.98 -7.21 -1.25
N GLU A 206 -6.67 -8.02 -0.48
CA GLU A 206 -7.95 -7.64 0.11
C GLU A 206 -7.73 -6.67 1.28
N ALA A 207 -8.63 -5.70 1.43
CA ALA A 207 -8.54 -4.76 2.54
C ALA A 207 -8.68 -5.51 3.88
N PHE A 208 -7.81 -5.16 4.85
CA PHE A 208 -7.71 -5.76 6.18
C PHE A 208 -7.19 -7.21 6.21
N ALA A 209 -6.65 -7.72 5.11
CA ALA A 209 -6.00 -9.02 5.11
C ALA A 209 -4.73 -8.97 5.96
N GLN A 210 -4.62 -9.90 6.91
CA GLN A 210 -3.47 -10.09 7.79
C GLN A 210 -3.20 -11.57 7.98
N GLU A 211 -1.93 -11.99 7.94
CA GLU A 211 -1.58 -13.40 8.10
C GLU A 211 -1.69 -13.87 9.56
N ASN A 212 -1.29 -13.02 10.51
CA ASN A 212 -1.41 -13.28 11.94
C ASN A 212 -2.36 -12.26 12.55
N SER A 213 -3.48 -12.73 13.09
CA SER A 213 -4.50 -11.91 13.72
C SER A 213 -4.16 -11.51 15.16
N ASP A 214 -2.92 -11.11 15.47
CA ASP A 214 -2.61 -10.43 16.73
C ASP A 214 -3.24 -9.03 16.72
N ARG A 215 -4.59 -9.05 16.80
CA ARG A 215 -5.44 -7.89 16.90
C ARG A 215 -5.13 -7.17 18.21
N GLY A 216 -4.41 -6.08 18.13
CA GLY A 216 -4.11 -5.24 19.31
C GLY A 216 -2.69 -4.69 19.36
N SER A 217 -1.77 -5.16 18.52
CA SER A 217 -0.44 -4.59 18.41
C SER A 217 -0.42 -3.45 17.38
N LEU A 218 0.02 -2.25 17.79
CA LEU A 218 0.31 -1.14 16.85
C LEU A 218 1.34 -1.56 15.79
N SER A 219 2.13 -2.59 16.08
CA SER A 219 3.11 -3.16 15.17
C SER A 219 2.47 -3.97 14.02
N GLY A 220 1.22 -4.47 14.19
CA GLY A 220 0.56 -5.34 13.22
C GLY A 220 0.09 -4.65 11.92
N GLY A 221 -0.09 -3.32 11.89
CA GLY A 221 -0.68 -2.59 10.76
C GLY A 221 -2.17 -2.93 10.56
N VAL A 222 -2.83 -2.21 9.68
CA VAL A 222 -4.29 -2.34 9.44
C VAL A 222 -4.63 -3.36 8.35
N GLY A 223 -3.63 -3.80 7.58
CA GLY A 223 -3.87 -4.65 6.40
C GLY A 223 -4.42 -3.88 5.19
N LEU A 224 -4.20 -2.56 5.12
CA LEU A 224 -4.64 -1.74 3.98
C LEU A 224 -3.52 -1.51 2.96
N GLY A 225 -2.25 -1.53 3.36
CA GLY A 225 -1.13 -1.14 2.51
C GLY A 225 -1.05 -1.89 1.18
N LEU A 226 -1.20 -3.23 1.19
CA LEU A 226 -1.19 -4.02 -0.06
C LEU A 226 -2.45 -3.82 -0.91
N ALA A 227 -3.61 -3.60 -0.30
CA ALA A 227 -4.83 -3.24 -1.02
C ALA A 227 -4.69 -1.88 -1.72
N VAL A 228 -4.06 -0.90 -1.05
CA VAL A 228 -3.69 0.40 -1.65
C VAL A 228 -2.73 0.21 -2.81
N VAL A 229 -1.66 -0.59 -2.64
CA VAL A 229 -0.70 -0.89 -3.72
C VAL A 229 -1.42 -1.48 -4.94
N LYS A 230 -2.25 -2.50 -4.74
CA LYS A 230 -3.00 -3.14 -5.83
C LYS A 230 -3.88 -2.15 -6.57
N LYS A 231 -4.64 -1.32 -5.83
CA LYS A 231 -5.50 -0.28 -6.42
C LYS A 231 -4.68 0.71 -7.24
N LEU A 232 -3.58 1.25 -6.69
CA LEU A 232 -2.76 2.25 -7.37
C LEU A 232 -2.09 1.69 -8.63
N VAL A 233 -1.62 0.44 -8.58
CA VAL A 233 -1.05 -0.27 -9.75
C VAL A 233 -2.10 -0.47 -10.83
N ASP A 234 -3.30 -0.94 -10.47
CA ASP A 234 -4.40 -1.18 -11.41
C ASP A 234 -4.92 0.12 -12.05
N GLU A 235 -5.01 1.21 -11.26
CA GLU A 235 -5.41 2.53 -11.77
C GLU A 235 -4.44 3.10 -12.80
N ARG A 236 -3.15 2.71 -12.70
CA ARG A 236 -2.11 3.13 -13.64
C ARG A 236 -1.94 2.16 -14.82
N GLY A 237 -2.73 1.07 -14.89
CA GLY A 237 -2.57 0.03 -15.91
C GLY A 237 -1.26 -0.73 -15.78
N GLY A 238 -0.69 -0.77 -14.58
CA GLY A 238 0.51 -1.52 -14.24
C GLY A 238 0.22 -2.98 -13.90
N THR A 239 1.28 -3.69 -13.51
CA THR A 239 1.19 -5.07 -13.03
C THR A 239 1.98 -5.23 -11.73
N ILE A 240 1.52 -6.14 -10.87
CA ILE A 240 2.21 -6.55 -9.66
C ILE A 240 2.28 -8.07 -9.59
N GLN A 241 3.47 -8.59 -9.31
CA GLN A 241 3.76 -10.00 -9.11
C GLN A 241 4.41 -10.19 -7.75
N VAL A 242 4.15 -11.33 -7.12
CA VAL A 242 4.67 -11.65 -5.78
C VAL A 242 5.14 -13.09 -5.76
N ASP A 243 6.36 -13.27 -5.30
CA ASP A 243 6.95 -14.58 -5.01
C ASP A 243 7.30 -14.60 -3.53
N SER A 244 6.71 -15.51 -2.77
CA SER A 244 6.93 -15.60 -1.32
C SER A 244 6.72 -17.01 -0.81
N ALA A 245 7.50 -17.37 0.21
CA ALA A 245 7.28 -18.59 0.98
C ALA A 245 7.63 -18.33 2.46
N ARG A 246 6.94 -18.99 3.37
CA ARG A 246 7.21 -18.83 4.81
C ARG A 246 8.66 -19.13 5.14
N GLY A 247 9.31 -18.20 5.85
CA GLY A 247 10.71 -18.30 6.25
C GLY A 247 11.74 -18.07 5.13
N GLN A 248 11.28 -17.74 3.91
CA GLN A 248 12.16 -17.50 2.77
C GLN A 248 12.15 -16.04 2.29
N GLY A 249 11.33 -15.20 2.94
CA GLY A 249 11.14 -13.81 2.55
C GLY A 249 10.14 -13.62 1.43
N THR A 250 10.14 -12.42 0.86
CA THR A 250 9.20 -12.01 -0.18
C THR A 250 9.89 -11.22 -1.27
N ARG A 251 9.47 -11.41 -2.51
CA ARG A 251 9.86 -10.61 -3.67
C ARG A 251 8.61 -10.03 -4.33
N PHE A 252 8.51 -8.71 -4.31
CA PHE A 252 7.53 -7.95 -5.09
C PHE A 252 8.17 -7.43 -6.38
N ARG A 253 7.45 -7.55 -7.48
CA ARG A 253 7.79 -6.96 -8.77
C ARG A 253 6.63 -6.13 -9.27
N VAL A 254 6.80 -4.82 -9.36
CA VAL A 254 5.80 -3.87 -9.85
C VAL A 254 6.29 -3.26 -11.15
N VAL A 255 5.43 -3.22 -12.17
CA VAL A 255 5.73 -2.58 -13.45
C VAL A 255 4.66 -1.52 -13.71
N LEU A 256 5.08 -0.27 -13.87
CA LEU A 256 4.20 0.87 -14.08
C LEU A 256 4.51 1.54 -15.42
N PRO A 257 3.51 1.83 -16.26
CA PRO A 257 3.69 2.68 -17.43
C PRO A 257 4.02 4.11 -16.96
N MET A 258 5.03 4.71 -17.58
CA MET A 258 5.55 6.03 -17.26
C MET A 258 5.54 6.91 -18.50
N MET A 259 5.36 8.23 -18.31
CA MET A 259 5.42 9.22 -19.37
C MET A 259 6.68 10.09 -19.16
N PRO A 260 7.76 9.86 -19.92
CA PRO A 260 8.92 10.73 -19.89
C PRO A 260 8.52 12.17 -20.22
N SER A 261 9.16 13.13 -19.57
CA SER A 261 8.94 14.56 -19.80
C SER A 261 10.16 15.17 -20.47
N GLU A 262 9.98 15.84 -21.60
CA GLU A 262 11.01 16.60 -22.29
C GLU A 262 11.13 18.04 -21.73
N ALA A 263 10.29 18.42 -20.75
CA ALA A 263 10.30 19.77 -20.19
C ALA A 263 11.62 20.04 -19.44
N GLU A 264 12.34 21.06 -19.88
CA GLU A 264 13.48 21.63 -19.11
C GLU A 264 13.05 22.05 -17.71
N PRO A 265 13.97 22.03 -16.72
CA PRO A 265 13.66 22.54 -15.39
C PRO A 265 13.21 23.99 -15.51
N GLU A 266 12.00 24.27 -15.07
CA GLU A 266 11.62 25.64 -14.76
C GLU A 266 12.66 26.14 -13.75
N ALA A 267 13.51 27.07 -14.17
CA ALA A 267 14.58 27.61 -13.34
C ALA A 267 13.95 28.05 -12.02
N ALA A 268 14.42 27.44 -10.92
CA ALA A 268 14.06 27.93 -9.60
C ALA A 268 14.36 29.42 -9.58
N LEU A 269 13.32 30.23 -9.54
CA LEU A 269 13.43 31.66 -9.33
C LEU A 269 14.17 31.88 -8.02
N PRO A 270 15.15 32.85 -7.99
CA PRO A 270 16.03 33.08 -6.87
C PRO A 270 15.31 33.53 -5.61
#